data_22afafc84e4ed34188f56076e02ad76c
#
_entry.id   22afafc84e4ed34188f56076e02ad76c
#
_cell.length_a   1.000
_cell.length_b   1.000
_cell.length_c   1.000
_cell.angle_alpha   90.00
_cell.angle_beta   90.00
_cell.angle_gamma   90.00
#
_symmetry.space_group_name_H-M   'P 1'
#
loop_
_entity.id
_entity.type
_entity.pdbx_description
1 polymer ?
#
loop_
_entity_poly.entity_id
_entity_poly.type
_entity_poly.pdbx_seq_one_letter_code
_entity_poly.pdbx_strand_id
1 'polypeptide(L)'
;MSQTILYVDDDVALGRLAQRSLGRLGYDVHHVLDGEACLAALEHGQFDAVVLDHYLRGETGLDILRQLNARGVNLPTIYVTGSSEATIAVDALKNGASDYVIKTVGEEFWSLMQSALHQAIATAELRREKERAEQEIRLGKERAEVLLAEVNHRVANSLALVAALIRLQVTNSKDESVREALAETQARITAVAGMHRSLYTSDDVRHVEMAKYLETLVQEVQRSVNVESQGPSIRLQAEPVSLTSDRAVSVGMIVTELLTNAIKYAYPAGTDGEVRVILRRSGDGQALLAVEDDGIGLVEGSNPKGTGLGSRIVRSMASTLGSTIRYVPVARGTRAELDLEV
;
A
#
# COMPACT_ATOMS: atom_id res chain seq x y z
N MET A 1 -11.72 -34.81 -13.91
CA MET A 1 -13.13 -35.08 -13.54
C MET A 1 -13.96 -34.74 -14.76
N SER A 2 -15.08 -35.48 -15.01
CA SER A 2 -16.00 -35.14 -16.08
C SER A 2 -16.70 -33.83 -15.71
N GLN A 3 -16.78 -32.86 -16.64
CA GLN A 3 -17.52 -31.60 -16.44
C GLN A 3 -19.01 -31.84 -16.57
N THR A 4 -19.80 -31.30 -15.64
CA THR A 4 -21.27 -31.53 -15.59
C THR A 4 -22.01 -30.35 -16.20
N ILE A 5 -22.82 -30.62 -17.20
CA ILE A 5 -23.58 -29.64 -17.99
C ILE A 5 -25.07 -29.76 -17.69
N LEU A 6 -25.69 -28.64 -17.32
CA LEU A 6 -27.13 -28.55 -17.24
C LEU A 6 -27.69 -28.13 -18.61
N TYR A 7 -28.42 -29.06 -19.29
CA TYR A 7 -28.99 -28.83 -20.61
C TYR A 7 -30.50 -28.59 -20.49
N VAL A 8 -30.94 -27.39 -20.83
CA VAL A 8 -32.32 -26.92 -20.71
C VAL A 8 -32.95 -26.85 -22.09
N ASP A 9 -33.85 -27.76 -22.41
CA ASP A 9 -34.53 -27.84 -23.69
C ASP A 9 -35.82 -28.65 -23.50
N ASP A 10 -36.95 -28.21 -24.04
CA ASP A 10 -38.24 -28.89 -23.87
C ASP A 10 -38.42 -30.12 -24.80
N ASP A 11 -37.48 -30.34 -25.74
CA ASP A 11 -37.44 -31.50 -26.60
C ASP A 11 -36.67 -32.67 -25.95
N VAL A 12 -37.43 -33.65 -25.46
CA VAL A 12 -36.88 -34.87 -24.84
C VAL A 12 -35.96 -35.66 -25.78
N ALA A 13 -36.23 -35.66 -27.09
CA ALA A 13 -35.42 -36.39 -28.06
C ALA A 13 -34.06 -35.69 -28.25
N LEU A 14 -34.07 -34.38 -28.31
CA LEU A 14 -32.85 -33.56 -28.39
C LEU A 14 -32.02 -33.65 -27.08
N GLY A 15 -32.68 -33.65 -25.92
CA GLY A 15 -32.01 -33.87 -24.63
C GLY A 15 -31.28 -35.22 -24.54
N ARG A 16 -31.92 -36.31 -25.01
CA ARG A 16 -31.25 -37.63 -25.09
C ARG A 16 -30.08 -37.63 -26.09
N LEU A 17 -30.21 -36.90 -27.18
CA LEU A 17 -29.15 -36.76 -28.19
C LEU A 17 -27.97 -35.97 -27.58
N ALA A 18 -28.26 -34.88 -26.84
CA ALA A 18 -27.26 -34.10 -26.11
C ALA A 18 -26.49 -34.97 -25.12
N GLN A 19 -27.20 -35.74 -24.29
CA GLN A 19 -26.59 -36.67 -23.35
C GLN A 19 -25.63 -37.66 -24.03
N ARG A 20 -26.03 -38.22 -25.18
CA ARG A 20 -25.21 -39.17 -25.94
C ARG A 20 -24.03 -38.50 -26.62
N SER A 21 -24.25 -37.35 -27.28
CA SER A 21 -23.22 -36.70 -28.09
C SER A 21 -22.19 -35.99 -27.23
N LEU A 22 -22.60 -35.18 -26.26
CA LEU A 22 -21.71 -34.54 -25.31
C LEU A 22 -21.07 -35.54 -24.32
N GLY A 23 -21.78 -36.62 -23.96
CA GLY A 23 -21.23 -37.72 -23.17
C GLY A 23 -20.05 -38.41 -23.86
N ARG A 24 -20.08 -38.61 -25.17
CA ARG A 24 -18.93 -39.13 -25.95
C ARG A 24 -17.72 -38.16 -25.96
N LEU A 25 -18.00 -36.87 -25.76
CA LEU A 25 -16.98 -35.80 -25.69
C LEU A 25 -16.46 -35.56 -24.27
N GLY A 26 -16.91 -36.35 -23.29
CA GLY A 26 -16.40 -36.35 -21.93
C GLY A 26 -17.18 -35.48 -20.92
N TYR A 27 -18.35 -34.99 -21.32
CA TYR A 27 -19.26 -34.25 -20.42
C TYR A 27 -20.31 -35.17 -19.79
N ASP A 28 -20.70 -34.85 -18.55
CA ASP A 28 -21.89 -35.42 -17.91
C ASP A 28 -23.07 -34.45 -18.11
N VAL A 29 -24.14 -34.90 -18.73
CA VAL A 29 -25.23 -34.01 -19.15
C VAL A 29 -26.52 -34.34 -18.38
N HIS A 30 -26.95 -33.37 -17.59
CA HIS A 30 -28.24 -33.40 -16.90
C HIS A 30 -29.28 -32.59 -17.72
N HIS A 31 -30.27 -33.24 -18.24
CA HIS A 31 -31.30 -32.63 -19.08
C HIS A 31 -32.55 -32.30 -18.26
N VAL A 32 -33.03 -31.07 -18.41
CA VAL A 32 -34.27 -30.54 -17.81
C VAL A 32 -35.12 -29.84 -18.88
N LEU A 33 -36.45 -29.77 -18.67
CA LEU A 33 -37.41 -29.41 -19.71
C LEU A 33 -37.85 -27.94 -19.69
N ASP A 34 -37.62 -27.24 -18.57
CA ASP A 34 -38.13 -25.89 -18.35
C ASP A 34 -37.28 -25.14 -17.31
N GLY A 35 -37.57 -23.84 -17.06
CA GLY A 35 -36.85 -22.99 -16.14
C GLY A 35 -37.07 -23.38 -14.68
N GLU A 36 -38.22 -23.88 -14.30
CA GLU A 36 -38.46 -24.32 -12.92
C GLU A 36 -37.56 -25.50 -12.56
N ALA A 37 -37.51 -26.51 -13.45
CA ALA A 37 -36.62 -27.65 -13.28
C ALA A 37 -35.12 -27.24 -13.35
N CYS A 38 -34.79 -26.26 -14.20
CA CYS A 38 -33.43 -25.68 -14.26
C CYS A 38 -33.03 -25.08 -12.91
N LEU A 39 -33.85 -24.22 -12.34
CA LEU A 39 -33.57 -23.59 -11.04
C LEU A 39 -33.50 -24.61 -9.90
N ALA A 40 -34.43 -25.57 -9.88
CA ALA A 40 -34.41 -26.66 -8.89
C ALA A 40 -33.13 -27.53 -8.99
N ALA A 41 -32.69 -27.83 -10.23
CA ALA A 41 -31.45 -28.59 -10.44
C ALA A 41 -30.22 -27.80 -9.91
N LEU A 42 -30.15 -26.50 -10.11
CA LEU A 42 -29.07 -25.64 -9.66
C LEU A 42 -29.02 -25.48 -8.12
N GLU A 43 -30.14 -25.63 -7.42
CA GLU A 43 -30.20 -25.60 -5.96
C GLU A 43 -29.60 -26.88 -5.33
N HIS A 44 -29.65 -28.00 -6.02
CA HIS A 44 -29.27 -29.31 -5.47
C HIS A 44 -28.06 -29.96 -6.14
N GLY A 45 -27.64 -29.45 -7.30
CA GLY A 45 -26.52 -29.99 -8.09
C GLY A 45 -25.39 -29.00 -8.28
N GLN A 46 -24.21 -29.54 -8.60
CA GLN A 46 -23.07 -28.74 -9.03
C GLN A 46 -22.90 -28.89 -10.54
N PHE A 47 -22.89 -27.77 -11.25
CA PHE A 47 -22.73 -27.71 -12.69
C PHE A 47 -21.57 -26.80 -13.06
N ASP A 48 -20.90 -27.15 -14.17
CA ASP A 48 -19.80 -26.37 -14.72
C ASP A 48 -20.28 -25.37 -15.77
N ALA A 49 -21.37 -25.67 -16.45
CA ALA A 49 -22.03 -24.77 -17.43
C ALA A 49 -23.51 -25.09 -17.57
N VAL A 50 -24.25 -24.11 -18.12
CA VAL A 50 -25.65 -24.25 -18.55
C VAL A 50 -25.70 -24.12 -20.06
N VAL A 51 -26.43 -25.03 -20.74
CA VAL A 51 -26.85 -24.89 -22.12
C VAL A 51 -28.34 -24.60 -22.12
N LEU A 52 -28.74 -23.50 -22.74
CA LEU A 52 -30.10 -22.96 -22.62
C LEU A 52 -30.70 -22.70 -23.98
N ASP A 53 -31.75 -23.47 -24.31
CA ASP A 53 -32.52 -23.25 -25.52
C ASP A 53 -33.36 -21.97 -25.44
N HIS A 54 -33.56 -21.32 -26.57
CA HIS A 54 -34.41 -20.14 -26.67
C HIS A 54 -35.90 -20.45 -26.48
N TYR A 55 -36.37 -21.48 -27.15
CA TYR A 55 -37.79 -21.85 -27.17
C TYR A 55 -38.06 -22.95 -26.14
N LEU A 56 -38.76 -22.58 -25.09
CA LEU A 56 -39.20 -23.49 -24.04
C LEU A 56 -40.71 -23.37 -23.83
N ARG A 57 -41.31 -24.37 -23.21
CA ARG A 57 -42.76 -24.33 -22.93
C ARG A 57 -43.09 -23.27 -21.87
N GLY A 58 -43.83 -22.24 -22.31
CA GLY A 58 -44.37 -21.21 -21.41
C GLY A 58 -43.46 -20.02 -21.11
N GLU A 59 -42.18 -20.10 -21.45
CA GLU A 59 -41.19 -19.01 -21.23
C GLU A 59 -40.09 -19.07 -22.28
N THR A 60 -39.28 -18.04 -22.36
CA THR A 60 -38.10 -18.02 -23.25
C THR A 60 -36.81 -18.28 -22.45
N GLY A 61 -35.77 -18.82 -23.12
CA GLY A 61 -34.46 -18.95 -22.51
C GLY A 61 -33.89 -17.60 -21.99
N LEU A 62 -34.28 -16.48 -22.63
CA LEU A 62 -33.88 -15.14 -22.14
C LEU A 62 -34.49 -14.83 -20.76
N ASP A 63 -35.72 -15.27 -20.51
CA ASP A 63 -36.37 -15.08 -19.21
C ASP A 63 -35.65 -15.89 -18.12
N ILE A 64 -35.29 -17.12 -18.45
CA ILE A 64 -34.49 -17.98 -17.53
C ILE A 64 -33.09 -17.35 -17.30
N LEU A 65 -32.41 -16.89 -18.33
CA LEU A 65 -31.10 -16.25 -18.22
C LEU A 65 -31.13 -15.03 -17.30
N ARG A 66 -32.18 -14.21 -17.43
CA ARG A 66 -32.39 -13.06 -16.51
C ARG A 66 -32.64 -13.50 -15.08
N GLN A 67 -33.41 -14.59 -14.89
CA GLN A 67 -33.64 -15.14 -13.55
C GLN A 67 -32.35 -15.70 -12.93
N LEU A 68 -31.50 -16.38 -13.69
CA LEU A 68 -30.19 -16.86 -13.23
C LEU A 68 -29.30 -15.71 -12.78
N ASN A 69 -29.22 -14.64 -13.59
CA ASN A 69 -28.46 -13.44 -13.24
C ASN A 69 -28.99 -12.73 -12.00
N ALA A 70 -30.30 -12.59 -11.87
CA ALA A 70 -30.95 -11.97 -10.71
C ALA A 70 -30.69 -12.75 -9.41
N ARG A 71 -30.50 -14.06 -9.49
CA ARG A 71 -30.15 -14.95 -8.36
C ARG A 71 -28.63 -15.02 -8.12
N GLY A 72 -27.81 -14.34 -8.91
CA GLY A 72 -26.35 -14.35 -8.78
C GLY A 72 -25.69 -15.69 -9.18
N VAL A 73 -26.33 -16.46 -10.04
CA VAL A 73 -25.77 -17.71 -10.57
C VAL A 73 -24.67 -17.38 -11.56
N ASN A 74 -23.41 -17.56 -11.18
CA ASN A 74 -22.21 -17.27 -11.99
C ASN A 74 -21.72 -18.54 -12.73
N LEU A 75 -22.60 -19.18 -13.49
CA LEU A 75 -22.22 -20.29 -14.37
C LEU A 75 -22.14 -19.82 -15.82
N PRO A 76 -21.13 -20.25 -16.59
CA PRO A 76 -21.09 -19.97 -18.03
C PRO A 76 -22.30 -20.58 -18.68
N THR A 77 -23.03 -19.75 -19.43
CA THR A 77 -24.26 -20.15 -20.11
C THR A 77 -24.06 -20.06 -21.61
N ILE A 78 -24.23 -21.18 -22.30
CA ILE A 78 -24.25 -21.26 -23.76
C ILE A 78 -25.70 -21.19 -24.22
N TYR A 79 -25.99 -20.17 -25.03
CA TYR A 79 -27.34 -19.94 -25.53
C TYR A 79 -27.55 -20.65 -26.86
N VAL A 80 -28.68 -21.37 -27.02
CA VAL A 80 -28.97 -22.11 -28.23
C VAL A 80 -30.17 -21.47 -28.94
N THR A 81 -30.07 -21.20 -30.26
CA THR A 81 -31.09 -20.52 -31.04
C THR A 81 -31.19 -21.05 -32.46
N GLY A 82 -32.32 -20.82 -33.13
CA GLY A 82 -32.51 -21.21 -34.53
C GLY A 82 -31.70 -20.32 -35.50
N SER A 83 -31.50 -20.82 -36.73
CA SER A 83 -30.62 -20.19 -37.73
C SER A 83 -31.05 -18.82 -38.27
N SER A 84 -32.28 -18.37 -38.01
CA SER A 84 -32.82 -17.10 -38.53
C SER A 84 -32.82 -15.94 -37.54
N GLU A 85 -32.23 -16.09 -36.34
CA GLU A 85 -32.52 -15.22 -35.20
C GLU A 85 -31.26 -14.58 -34.61
N ALA A 86 -30.43 -13.98 -35.47
CA ALA A 86 -29.20 -13.30 -35.03
C ALA A 86 -29.44 -12.22 -33.93
N THR A 87 -30.61 -11.58 -33.94
CA THR A 87 -31.00 -10.60 -32.91
C THR A 87 -31.14 -11.25 -31.54
N ILE A 88 -31.67 -12.48 -31.45
CA ILE A 88 -31.83 -13.22 -30.19
C ILE A 88 -30.46 -13.60 -29.61
N ALA A 89 -29.53 -14.03 -30.45
CA ALA A 89 -28.16 -14.33 -30.03
C ALA A 89 -27.45 -13.09 -29.42
N VAL A 90 -27.60 -11.94 -30.07
CA VAL A 90 -27.05 -10.67 -29.55
C VAL A 90 -27.71 -10.28 -28.24
N ASP A 91 -29.02 -10.47 -28.11
CA ASP A 91 -29.72 -10.17 -26.86
C ASP A 91 -29.33 -11.14 -25.73
N ALA A 92 -29.09 -12.40 -26.03
CA ALA A 92 -28.59 -13.37 -25.07
C ALA A 92 -27.19 -12.96 -24.53
N LEU A 93 -26.26 -12.58 -25.40
CA LEU A 93 -24.93 -12.10 -25.01
C LEU A 93 -25.02 -10.82 -24.16
N LYS A 94 -25.87 -9.86 -24.51
CA LYS A 94 -26.11 -8.64 -23.69
C LYS A 94 -26.71 -8.94 -22.32
N ASN A 95 -27.48 -10.03 -22.21
CA ASN A 95 -28.04 -10.48 -20.94
C ASN A 95 -27.13 -11.47 -20.20
N GLY A 96 -25.85 -11.62 -20.58
CA GLY A 96 -24.86 -12.36 -19.80
C GLY A 96 -24.64 -13.82 -20.26
N ALA A 97 -25.16 -14.25 -21.40
CA ALA A 97 -24.71 -15.50 -21.97
C ALA A 97 -23.22 -15.42 -22.33
N SER A 98 -22.47 -16.49 -22.06
CA SER A 98 -21.04 -16.56 -22.35
C SER A 98 -20.75 -16.70 -23.84
N ASP A 99 -21.63 -17.44 -24.55
CA ASP A 99 -21.55 -17.66 -25.98
C ASP A 99 -22.94 -18.14 -26.50
N TYR A 100 -23.06 -18.28 -27.80
CA TYR A 100 -24.26 -18.87 -28.42
C TYR A 100 -23.91 -19.89 -29.52
N VAL A 101 -24.80 -20.85 -29.74
CA VAL A 101 -24.67 -21.84 -30.78
C VAL A 101 -25.98 -21.90 -31.57
N ILE A 102 -25.86 -21.88 -32.90
CA ILE A 102 -27.02 -21.99 -33.79
C ILE A 102 -27.39 -23.46 -33.96
N LYS A 103 -28.64 -23.81 -33.72
CA LYS A 103 -29.17 -25.16 -33.97
C LYS A 103 -29.07 -25.52 -35.48
N THR A 104 -28.18 -26.47 -35.79
CA THR A 104 -28.05 -27.05 -37.14
C THR A 104 -28.24 -28.54 -37.06
N VAL A 105 -28.63 -29.13 -38.21
CA VAL A 105 -28.83 -30.60 -38.29
C VAL A 105 -27.48 -31.26 -38.57
N GLY A 106 -27.05 -32.18 -37.71
CA GLY A 106 -25.84 -32.98 -37.91
C GLY A 106 -24.80 -32.91 -36.81
N GLU A 107 -23.64 -33.52 -37.08
CA GLU A 107 -22.52 -33.60 -36.11
C GLU A 107 -21.83 -32.25 -35.87
N GLU A 108 -21.91 -31.34 -36.82
CA GLU A 108 -21.32 -30.01 -36.74
C GLU A 108 -21.85 -29.19 -35.54
N PHE A 109 -23.15 -29.31 -35.25
CA PHE A 109 -23.75 -28.66 -34.05
C PHE A 109 -23.06 -29.06 -32.75
N TRP A 110 -22.80 -30.37 -32.57
CA TRP A 110 -22.18 -30.87 -31.35
C TRP A 110 -20.71 -30.47 -31.22
N SER A 111 -20.00 -30.37 -32.35
CA SER A 111 -18.63 -29.88 -32.38
C SER A 111 -18.54 -28.40 -31.99
N LEU A 112 -19.44 -27.55 -32.50
CA LEU A 112 -19.54 -26.15 -32.13
C LEU A 112 -19.92 -26.00 -30.66
N MET A 113 -20.90 -26.79 -30.18
CA MET A 113 -21.29 -26.82 -28.76
C MET A 113 -20.13 -27.18 -27.84
N GLN A 114 -19.36 -28.21 -28.22
CA GLN A 114 -18.16 -28.59 -27.46
C GLN A 114 -17.15 -27.44 -27.37
N SER A 115 -16.88 -26.78 -28.51
CA SER A 115 -15.95 -25.66 -28.55
C SER A 115 -16.39 -24.50 -27.66
N ALA A 116 -17.70 -24.12 -27.77
CA ALA A 116 -18.29 -23.07 -26.96
C ALA A 116 -18.27 -23.40 -25.47
N LEU A 117 -18.64 -24.62 -25.09
CA LEU A 117 -18.58 -25.09 -23.69
C LEU A 117 -17.15 -25.05 -23.14
N HIS A 118 -16.20 -25.63 -23.87
CA HIS A 118 -14.79 -25.66 -23.47
C HIS A 118 -14.25 -24.25 -23.23
N GLN A 119 -14.48 -23.33 -24.18
CA GLN A 119 -14.02 -21.95 -24.06
C GLN A 119 -14.68 -21.18 -22.90
N ALA A 120 -16.00 -21.34 -22.73
CA ALA A 120 -16.76 -20.67 -21.70
C ALA A 120 -16.36 -21.14 -20.28
N ILE A 121 -16.21 -22.47 -20.11
CA ILE A 121 -15.79 -23.06 -18.84
C ILE A 121 -14.35 -22.62 -18.50
N ALA A 122 -13.41 -22.73 -19.44
CA ALA A 122 -12.03 -22.33 -19.23
C ALA A 122 -11.91 -20.82 -18.87
N THR A 123 -12.69 -19.98 -19.53
CA THR A 123 -12.72 -18.52 -19.22
C THR A 123 -13.29 -18.28 -17.83
N ALA A 124 -14.33 -19.00 -17.42
CA ALA A 124 -14.92 -18.88 -16.09
C ALA A 124 -13.97 -19.37 -14.98
N GLU A 125 -13.24 -20.45 -15.23
CA GLU A 125 -12.21 -20.96 -14.31
C GLU A 125 -11.08 -19.97 -14.11
N LEU A 126 -10.50 -19.43 -15.20
CA LEU A 126 -9.44 -18.41 -15.15
C LEU A 126 -9.89 -17.16 -14.38
N ARG A 127 -11.14 -16.73 -14.61
CA ARG A 127 -11.70 -15.60 -13.89
C ARG A 127 -11.79 -15.86 -12.38
N ARG A 128 -12.30 -17.04 -11.99
CA ARG A 128 -12.39 -17.44 -10.57
C ARG A 128 -11.03 -17.56 -9.91
N GLU A 129 -10.03 -18.11 -10.60
CA GLU A 129 -8.65 -18.18 -10.09
C GLU A 129 -8.06 -16.81 -9.90
N LYS A 130 -8.24 -15.92 -10.88
CA LYS A 130 -7.80 -14.52 -10.78
C LYS A 130 -8.42 -13.81 -9.58
N GLU A 131 -9.74 -13.90 -9.41
CA GLU A 131 -10.47 -13.27 -8.31
C GLU A 131 -9.99 -13.81 -6.93
N ARG A 132 -9.72 -15.12 -6.82
CA ARG A 132 -9.15 -15.73 -5.61
C ARG A 132 -7.74 -15.21 -5.32
N ALA A 133 -6.87 -15.20 -6.33
CA ALA A 133 -5.50 -14.71 -6.17
C ALA A 133 -5.46 -13.22 -5.77
N GLU A 134 -6.30 -12.39 -6.38
CA GLU A 134 -6.42 -10.97 -6.02
C GLU A 134 -6.90 -10.79 -4.56
N GLN A 135 -7.84 -11.62 -4.12
CA GLN A 135 -8.33 -11.60 -2.75
C GLN A 135 -7.24 -12.05 -1.75
N GLU A 136 -6.48 -13.09 -2.06
CA GLU A 136 -5.37 -13.56 -1.23
C GLU A 136 -4.27 -12.51 -1.10
N ILE A 137 -3.89 -11.86 -2.22
CA ILE A 137 -2.92 -10.76 -2.23
C ILE A 137 -3.41 -9.61 -1.35
N ARG A 138 -4.68 -9.22 -1.46
CA ARG A 138 -5.25 -8.14 -0.64
C ARG A 138 -5.20 -8.48 0.85
N LEU A 139 -5.64 -9.67 1.23
CA LEU A 139 -5.62 -10.12 2.63
C LEU A 139 -4.18 -10.24 3.16
N GLY A 140 -3.25 -10.71 2.31
CA GLY A 140 -1.82 -10.77 2.65
C GLY A 140 -1.23 -9.38 2.90
N LYS A 141 -1.57 -8.41 2.05
CA LYS A 141 -1.16 -7.01 2.20
C LYS A 141 -1.68 -6.39 3.49
N GLU A 142 -2.98 -6.53 3.78
CA GLU A 142 -3.61 -6.02 5.00
C GLU A 142 -2.93 -6.60 6.27
N ARG A 143 -2.65 -7.91 6.28
CA ARG A 143 -1.93 -8.55 7.40
C ARG A 143 -0.50 -8.02 7.56
N ALA A 144 0.22 -7.82 6.46
CA ALA A 144 1.57 -7.29 6.49
C ALA A 144 1.61 -5.84 7.03
N GLU A 145 0.64 -5.01 6.66
CA GLU A 145 0.50 -3.63 7.16
C GLU A 145 0.24 -3.59 8.68
N VAL A 146 -0.66 -4.45 9.18
CA VAL A 146 -0.93 -4.58 10.62
C VAL A 146 0.31 -5.03 11.39
N LEU A 147 1.03 -6.04 10.89
CA LEU A 147 2.26 -6.52 11.52
C LEU A 147 3.36 -5.46 11.52
N LEU A 148 3.51 -4.70 10.44
CA LEU A 148 4.47 -3.61 10.35
C LEU A 148 4.17 -2.52 11.37
N ALA A 149 2.91 -2.11 11.52
CA ALA A 149 2.48 -1.16 12.54
C ALA A 149 2.79 -1.65 13.96
N GLU A 150 2.53 -2.92 14.26
CA GLU A 150 2.82 -3.53 15.58
C GLU A 150 4.34 -3.54 15.86
N VAL A 151 5.17 -3.95 14.88
CA VAL A 151 6.64 -3.94 15.03
C VAL A 151 7.13 -2.53 15.31
N ASN A 152 6.66 -1.53 14.58
CA ASN A 152 7.06 -0.15 14.76
C ASN A 152 6.64 0.41 16.12
N HIS A 153 5.44 0.07 16.58
CA HIS A 153 4.98 0.42 17.92
C HIS A 153 5.86 -0.20 19.01
N ARG A 154 6.28 -1.45 18.85
CA ARG A 154 7.19 -2.14 19.76
C ARG A 154 8.59 -1.53 19.76
N VAL A 155 9.11 -1.13 18.59
CA VAL A 155 10.39 -0.43 18.47
C VAL A 155 10.34 0.90 19.23
N ALA A 156 9.30 1.72 19.01
CA ALA A 156 9.13 2.98 19.73
C ALA A 156 9.05 2.79 21.25
N ASN A 157 8.33 1.76 21.71
CA ASN A 157 8.25 1.44 23.14
C ASN A 157 9.61 0.98 23.72
N SER A 158 10.38 0.18 22.98
CA SER A 158 11.72 -0.25 23.41
C SER A 158 12.67 0.92 23.51
N LEU A 159 12.63 1.85 22.54
CA LEU A 159 13.43 3.09 22.58
C LEU A 159 13.05 3.98 23.77
N ALA A 160 11.74 4.11 24.07
CA ALA A 160 11.26 4.85 25.22
C ALA A 160 11.76 4.24 26.56
N LEU A 161 11.77 2.91 26.65
CA LEU A 161 12.33 2.21 27.82
C LEU A 161 13.83 2.48 27.97
N VAL A 162 14.60 2.41 26.87
CA VAL A 162 16.05 2.72 26.90
C VAL A 162 16.29 4.17 27.35
N ALA A 163 15.50 5.13 26.83
CA ALA A 163 15.58 6.53 27.24
C ALA A 163 15.30 6.70 28.75
N ALA A 164 14.33 5.95 29.30
CA ALA A 164 14.02 5.98 30.74
C ALA A 164 15.16 5.40 31.58
N LEU A 165 15.80 4.32 31.15
CA LEU A 165 16.95 3.74 31.82
C LEU A 165 18.14 4.70 31.83
N ILE A 166 18.41 5.38 30.71
CA ILE A 166 19.47 6.39 30.64
C ILE A 166 19.16 7.56 31.59
N ARG A 167 17.91 8.01 31.67
CA ARG A 167 17.49 9.05 32.63
C ARG A 167 17.83 8.68 34.08
N LEU A 168 17.59 7.43 34.46
CA LEU A 168 17.97 6.94 35.80
C LEU A 168 19.49 6.99 36.03
N GLN A 169 20.29 6.68 35.00
CA GLN A 169 21.76 6.79 35.07
C GLN A 169 22.22 8.23 35.20
N VAL A 170 21.61 9.17 34.47
CA VAL A 170 21.87 10.62 34.61
C VAL A 170 21.65 11.07 36.04
N THR A 171 20.52 10.66 36.66
CA THR A 171 20.19 11.05 38.03
C THR A 171 21.15 10.48 39.07
N ASN A 172 21.69 9.28 38.84
CA ASN A 172 22.57 8.58 39.75
C ASN A 172 24.09 8.91 39.57
N SER A 173 24.45 9.52 38.44
CA SER A 173 25.86 9.88 38.18
C SER A 173 26.29 11.11 39.02
N LYS A 174 27.48 11.01 39.64
CA LYS A 174 28.10 12.10 40.39
C LYS A 174 29.05 12.94 39.54
N ASP A 175 29.46 12.43 38.40
CA ASP A 175 30.35 13.10 37.44
C ASP A 175 29.55 13.93 36.46
N GLU A 176 29.81 15.24 36.44
CA GLU A 176 29.09 16.20 35.60
C GLU A 176 29.29 15.90 34.11
N SER A 177 30.51 15.54 33.70
CA SER A 177 30.80 15.21 32.29
C SER A 177 30.05 13.94 31.80
N VAL A 178 29.92 12.97 32.70
CA VAL A 178 29.12 11.75 32.42
C VAL A 178 27.62 12.08 32.37
N ARG A 179 27.12 12.96 33.25
CA ARG A 179 25.72 13.41 33.24
C ARG A 179 25.38 14.12 31.94
N GLU A 180 26.23 15.04 31.49
CA GLU A 180 26.03 15.74 30.22
C GLU A 180 26.01 14.79 29.02
N ALA A 181 26.95 13.86 28.94
CA ALA A 181 27.02 12.87 27.87
C ALA A 181 25.81 11.92 27.83
N LEU A 182 25.34 11.47 29.01
CA LEU A 182 24.15 10.64 29.12
C LEU A 182 22.87 11.41 28.80
N ALA A 183 22.75 12.67 29.23
CA ALA A 183 21.59 13.52 28.89
C ALA A 183 21.51 13.78 27.39
N GLU A 184 22.63 14.01 26.72
CA GLU A 184 22.70 14.14 25.27
C GLU A 184 22.27 12.86 24.58
N THR A 185 22.74 11.69 25.04
CA THR A 185 22.33 10.38 24.50
C THR A 185 20.83 10.12 24.68
N GLN A 186 20.30 10.47 25.86
CA GLN A 186 18.87 10.35 26.14
C GLN A 186 18.02 11.22 25.22
N ALA A 187 18.40 12.47 24.99
CA ALA A 187 17.71 13.38 24.08
C ALA A 187 17.64 12.82 22.66
N ARG A 188 18.76 12.25 22.17
CA ARG A 188 18.82 11.59 20.86
C ARG A 188 17.88 10.38 20.74
N ILE A 189 17.88 9.50 21.75
CA ILE A 189 17.01 8.32 21.75
C ILE A 189 15.54 8.74 21.80
N THR A 190 15.22 9.78 22.58
CA THR A 190 13.86 10.32 22.65
C THR A 190 13.41 10.89 21.30
N ALA A 191 14.28 11.61 20.60
CA ALA A 191 14.01 12.12 19.26
C ALA A 191 13.77 10.97 18.25
N VAL A 192 14.63 9.92 18.28
CA VAL A 192 14.45 8.73 17.42
C VAL A 192 13.13 8.01 17.73
N ALA A 193 12.76 7.86 18.99
CA ALA A 193 11.50 7.24 19.40
C ALA A 193 10.26 8.06 18.95
N GLY A 194 10.35 9.38 19.06
CA GLY A 194 9.33 10.32 18.56
C GLY A 194 9.17 10.22 17.04
N MET A 195 10.28 10.23 16.32
CA MET A 195 10.33 10.02 14.87
C MET A 195 9.67 8.71 14.44
N HIS A 196 10.06 7.60 15.07
CA HIS A 196 9.45 6.29 14.80
C HIS A 196 7.93 6.32 14.99
N ARG A 197 7.46 6.94 16.06
CA ARG A 197 6.02 7.04 16.33
C ARG A 197 5.28 7.89 15.28
N SER A 198 5.85 9.04 14.90
CA SER A 198 5.25 9.98 13.95
C SER A 198 5.18 9.41 12.52
N LEU A 199 6.20 8.67 12.09
CA LEU A 199 6.31 8.15 10.74
C LEU A 199 5.35 7.00 10.45
N TYR A 200 5.00 6.21 11.45
CA TYR A 200 4.20 4.99 11.27
C TYR A 200 2.75 5.11 11.76
N THR A 201 2.31 6.31 12.14
CA THR A 201 0.89 6.62 12.45
C THR A 201 0.15 7.27 11.26
N SER A 202 0.83 7.56 10.14
CA SER A 202 0.19 8.08 8.92
C SER A 202 -0.31 6.94 8.03
N ASP A 203 -1.40 7.19 7.30
CA ASP A 203 -2.07 6.22 6.41
C ASP A 203 -1.18 5.72 5.25
N ASP A 204 -0.10 6.43 4.91
CA ASP A 204 0.92 5.99 3.95
C ASP A 204 2.25 5.69 4.65
N VAL A 205 2.45 4.42 4.99
CA VAL A 205 3.65 3.93 5.69
C VAL A 205 4.92 4.01 4.82
N ARG A 206 4.80 4.20 3.51
CA ARG A 206 5.94 4.17 2.59
C ARG A 206 6.55 5.53 2.31
N HIS A 207 5.75 6.58 2.27
CA HIS A 207 6.18 7.92 1.92
C HIS A 207 5.76 8.93 2.98
N VAL A 208 6.72 9.75 3.38
CA VAL A 208 6.57 10.76 4.43
C VAL A 208 6.59 12.14 3.79
N GLU A 209 5.56 12.91 4.07
CA GLU A 209 5.53 14.33 3.70
C GLU A 209 6.45 15.12 4.67
N MET A 210 7.59 15.57 4.14
CA MET A 210 8.69 16.10 4.95
C MET A 210 8.37 17.43 5.62
N ALA A 211 7.53 18.29 5.03
CA ALA A 211 7.21 19.58 5.63
C ALA A 211 6.45 19.38 6.94
N LYS A 212 5.44 18.51 6.96
CA LYS A 212 4.65 18.16 8.17
C LYS A 212 5.49 17.43 9.22
N TYR A 213 6.37 16.55 8.74
CA TYR A 213 7.27 15.80 9.61
C TYR A 213 8.26 16.73 10.32
N LEU A 214 8.94 17.62 9.57
CA LEU A 214 9.89 18.59 10.12
C LEU A 214 9.19 19.62 11.02
N GLU A 215 7.93 19.98 10.73
CA GLU A 215 7.14 20.85 11.62
C GLU A 215 6.97 20.23 13.01
N THR A 216 6.58 18.96 13.07
CA THR A 216 6.44 18.22 14.33
C THR A 216 7.77 18.13 15.06
N LEU A 217 8.85 17.78 14.35
CA LEU A 217 10.20 17.66 14.90
C LEU A 217 10.69 18.99 15.50
N VAL A 218 10.55 20.08 14.76
CA VAL A 218 10.95 21.42 15.21
C VAL A 218 10.17 21.83 16.47
N GLN A 219 8.87 21.57 16.51
CA GLN A 219 8.05 21.85 17.69
C GLN A 219 8.49 21.04 18.92
N GLU A 220 8.86 19.77 18.75
CA GLU A 220 9.38 18.93 19.85
C GLU A 220 10.71 19.47 20.38
N VAL A 221 11.65 19.81 19.49
CA VAL A 221 12.93 20.40 19.87
C VAL A 221 12.72 21.74 20.57
N GLN A 222 11.87 22.63 20.02
CA GLN A 222 11.58 23.93 20.61
C GLN A 222 10.98 23.82 22.02
N ARG A 223 10.07 22.84 22.26
CA ARG A 223 9.51 22.57 23.60
C ARG A 223 10.57 22.13 24.60
N SER A 224 11.56 21.33 24.16
CA SER A 224 12.64 20.86 25.04
C SER A 224 13.56 21.98 25.47
N VAL A 225 13.71 23.04 24.66
CA VAL A 225 14.56 24.21 24.92
C VAL A 225 13.85 25.25 25.79
N ASN A 226 12.57 25.48 25.59
CA ASN A 226 11.78 26.53 26.27
C ASN A 226 11.47 26.23 27.73
N VAL A 227 11.87 25.08 28.29
CA VAL A 227 11.68 24.75 29.70
C VAL A 227 12.51 25.70 30.63
N GLU A 228 13.57 26.35 30.11
CA GLU A 228 14.44 27.26 30.84
C GLU A 228 14.35 28.74 30.40
N SER A 229 13.31 29.14 29.66
CA SER A 229 12.88 30.53 29.37
C SER A 229 13.81 31.44 28.56
N GLN A 230 14.96 31.01 28.05
CA GLN A 230 15.85 31.86 27.20
C GLN A 230 16.65 30.99 26.22
N GLY A 231 16.12 30.73 25.06
CA GLY A 231 16.81 30.03 23.98
C GLY A 231 16.44 30.60 22.59
N PRO A 232 17.26 30.32 21.57
CA PRO A 232 16.98 30.78 20.21
C PRO A 232 15.65 30.27 19.70
N SER A 233 14.97 31.07 18.86
CA SER A 233 13.77 30.62 18.17
C SER A 233 14.13 29.73 16.99
N ILE A 234 13.30 28.72 16.73
CA ILE A 234 13.50 27.84 15.55
C ILE A 234 12.43 28.16 14.52
N ARG A 235 12.82 28.44 13.28
CA ARG A 235 11.93 28.73 12.16
C ARG A 235 12.07 27.69 11.08
N LEU A 236 10.94 27.10 10.66
CA LEU A 236 10.86 26.15 9.54
C LEU A 236 10.40 26.86 8.26
N GLN A 237 11.08 26.56 7.16
CA GLN A 237 10.70 26.91 5.80
C GLN A 237 10.79 25.64 4.94
N ALA A 238 9.70 24.93 4.75
CA ALA A 238 9.70 23.65 4.05
C ALA A 238 8.73 23.66 2.87
N GLU A 239 9.23 23.31 1.69
CA GLU A 239 8.42 23.00 0.52
C GLU A 239 7.93 21.54 0.59
N PRO A 240 6.82 21.18 -0.09
CA PRO A 240 6.32 19.81 -0.14
C PRO A 240 7.34 18.88 -0.82
N VAL A 241 7.95 18.02 -0.04
CA VAL A 241 8.90 16.98 -0.46
C VAL A 241 8.48 15.67 0.18
N SER A 242 8.46 14.59 -0.59
CA SER A 242 8.11 13.26 -0.11
C SER A 242 9.34 12.36 -0.14
N LEU A 243 9.64 11.69 0.97
CA LEU A 243 10.74 10.73 1.11
C LEU A 243 10.21 9.39 1.62
N THR A 244 10.96 8.31 1.36
CA THR A 244 10.68 7.03 2.03
C THR A 244 10.93 7.16 3.54
N SER A 245 10.26 6.34 4.34
CA SER A 245 10.36 6.39 5.82
C SER A 245 11.80 6.31 6.33
N ASP A 246 12.65 5.43 5.76
CA ASP A 246 14.05 5.29 6.16
C ASP A 246 14.87 6.55 5.86
N ARG A 247 14.62 7.20 4.73
CA ARG A 247 15.27 8.46 4.36
C ARG A 247 14.78 9.60 5.25
N ALA A 248 13.48 9.64 5.58
CA ALA A 248 12.90 10.62 6.48
C ALA A 248 13.53 10.54 7.90
N VAL A 249 13.74 9.31 8.42
CA VAL A 249 14.45 9.10 9.69
C VAL A 249 15.87 9.69 9.65
N SER A 250 16.62 9.41 8.58
CA SER A 250 17.97 9.92 8.41
C SER A 250 18.01 11.46 8.37
N VAL A 251 17.07 12.08 7.64
CA VAL A 251 16.90 13.54 7.59
C VAL A 251 16.55 14.10 8.96
N GLY A 252 15.60 13.48 9.68
CA GLY A 252 15.20 13.89 11.01
C GLY A 252 16.36 13.87 12.02
N MET A 253 17.18 12.82 11.97
CA MET A 253 18.39 12.73 12.81
C MET A 253 19.40 13.83 12.49
N ILE A 254 19.65 14.12 11.21
CA ILE A 254 20.54 15.21 10.80
C ILE A 254 20.04 16.56 11.33
N VAL A 255 18.75 16.85 11.12
CA VAL A 255 18.13 18.10 11.57
C VAL A 255 18.21 18.24 13.09
N THR A 256 17.88 17.16 13.84
CA THR A 256 17.94 17.16 15.32
C THR A 256 19.35 17.45 15.81
N GLU A 257 20.37 16.82 15.25
CA GLU A 257 21.76 17.03 15.63
C GLU A 257 22.24 18.46 15.30
N LEU A 258 21.89 18.97 14.11
CA LEU A 258 22.26 20.33 13.71
C LEU A 258 21.56 21.39 14.57
N LEU A 259 20.27 21.21 14.87
CA LEU A 259 19.51 22.08 15.79
C LEU A 259 20.09 22.06 17.19
N THR A 260 20.38 20.87 17.73
CA THR A 260 20.96 20.72 19.05
C THR A 260 22.34 21.40 19.13
N ASN A 261 23.16 21.28 18.09
CA ASN A 261 24.46 21.94 18.01
C ASN A 261 24.30 23.46 17.95
N ALA A 262 23.40 24.00 17.17
CA ALA A 262 23.12 25.43 17.09
C ALA A 262 22.68 25.96 18.45
N ILE A 263 21.72 25.31 19.10
CA ILE A 263 21.21 25.72 20.41
C ILE A 263 22.31 25.73 21.49
N LYS A 264 23.18 24.70 21.51
CA LYS A 264 24.21 24.55 22.54
C LYS A 264 25.44 25.44 22.33
N TYR A 265 25.79 25.68 21.06
CA TYR A 265 27.14 26.22 20.78
C TYR A 265 27.12 27.53 20.00
N ALA A 266 26.02 27.88 19.29
CA ALA A 266 25.98 29.07 18.49
C ALA A 266 25.69 30.35 19.29
N TYR A 267 25.03 30.20 20.44
CA TYR A 267 24.60 31.35 21.25
C TYR A 267 25.19 31.34 22.64
N PRO A 268 25.87 32.40 23.09
CA PRO A 268 26.20 32.59 24.50
C PRO A 268 24.94 32.60 25.36
N ALA A 269 25.04 32.16 26.61
CA ALA A 269 23.92 32.13 27.54
C ALA A 269 23.23 33.49 27.66
N GLY A 270 21.91 33.53 27.49
CA GLY A 270 21.09 34.75 27.56
C GLY A 270 21.11 35.64 26.32
N THR A 271 21.59 35.14 25.17
CA THR A 271 21.46 35.84 23.87
C THR A 271 20.32 35.29 23.05
N ASP A 272 19.50 36.16 22.49
CA ASP A 272 18.48 35.82 21.53
C ASP A 272 19.12 35.49 20.16
N GLY A 273 18.47 34.59 19.41
CA GLY A 273 18.89 34.23 18.07
C GLY A 273 17.83 33.45 17.32
N GLU A 274 18.08 33.18 16.05
CA GLU A 274 17.19 32.40 15.21
C GLU A 274 17.95 31.26 14.52
N VAL A 275 17.43 30.03 14.65
CA VAL A 275 17.89 28.89 13.87
C VAL A 275 16.84 28.60 12.79
N ARG A 276 17.26 28.51 11.55
CA ARG A 276 16.40 28.26 10.39
C ARG A 276 16.60 26.86 9.85
N VAL A 277 15.52 26.10 9.71
CA VAL A 277 15.48 24.84 8.98
C VAL A 277 14.82 25.09 7.65
N ILE A 278 15.51 24.82 6.55
CA ILE A 278 15.09 25.14 5.20
C ILE A 278 15.08 23.83 4.38
N LEU A 279 13.94 23.50 3.77
CA LEU A 279 13.81 22.41 2.82
C LEU A 279 13.21 22.96 1.52
N ARG A 280 13.95 22.92 0.42
CA ARG A 280 13.51 23.46 -0.88
C ARG A 280 13.80 22.47 -1.99
N ARG A 281 12.95 22.43 -3.00
CA ARG A 281 13.24 21.72 -4.24
C ARG A 281 14.33 22.44 -5.01
N SER A 282 15.34 21.70 -5.48
CA SER A 282 16.48 22.26 -6.24
C SER A 282 16.50 21.83 -7.71
N GLY A 283 15.51 21.03 -8.16
CA GLY A 283 15.36 20.55 -9.53
C GLY A 283 14.45 19.34 -9.59
N ASP A 284 14.34 18.70 -10.76
CA ASP A 284 13.57 17.46 -10.94
C ASP A 284 14.22 16.33 -10.14
N GLY A 285 13.49 15.83 -9.13
CA GLY A 285 13.94 14.73 -8.29
C GLY A 285 15.01 15.10 -7.25
N GLN A 286 15.26 16.38 -6.98
CA GLN A 286 16.23 16.84 -5.99
C GLN A 286 15.66 17.89 -5.04
N ALA A 287 16.15 17.89 -3.81
CA ALA A 287 15.85 18.88 -2.80
C ALA A 287 17.11 19.28 -2.03
N LEU A 288 17.13 20.49 -1.51
CA LEU A 288 18.17 20.99 -0.60
C LEU A 288 17.60 21.12 0.80
N LEU A 289 18.25 20.45 1.74
CA LEU A 289 18.05 20.65 3.17
C LEU A 289 19.16 21.56 3.69
N ALA A 290 18.81 22.63 4.41
CA ALA A 290 19.78 23.46 5.09
C ALA A 290 19.34 23.75 6.53
N VAL A 291 20.32 23.79 7.45
CA VAL A 291 20.14 24.29 8.81
C VAL A 291 21.12 25.44 9.00
N GLU A 292 20.61 26.60 9.38
CA GLU A 292 21.38 27.84 9.49
C GLU A 292 21.11 28.53 10.82
N ASP A 293 22.16 28.96 11.52
CA ASP A 293 22.09 29.83 12.69
C ASP A 293 22.75 31.18 12.42
N ASP A 294 22.39 32.20 13.19
CA ASP A 294 22.98 33.54 13.18
C ASP A 294 23.92 33.80 14.37
N GLY A 295 24.45 32.74 14.96
CA GLY A 295 25.31 32.75 16.14
C GLY A 295 26.74 33.16 15.87
N ILE A 296 27.67 32.69 16.74
CA ILE A 296 29.09 33.00 16.68
C ILE A 296 29.85 32.35 15.52
N GLY A 297 29.24 31.37 14.86
CA GLY A 297 29.84 30.62 13.73
C GLY A 297 30.88 29.58 14.14
N LEU A 298 31.38 28.85 13.14
CA LEU A 298 32.48 27.90 13.32
C LEU A 298 33.79 28.64 13.27
N VAL A 299 34.55 28.61 14.35
CA VAL A 299 35.91 29.19 14.41
C VAL A 299 36.88 28.20 13.74
N GLU A 300 37.50 28.60 12.64
CA GLU A 300 38.55 27.80 11.99
C GLU A 300 39.67 27.47 12.98
N GLY A 301 39.99 26.17 13.10
CA GLY A 301 41.06 25.67 13.98
C GLY A 301 40.68 25.43 15.45
N SER A 302 39.43 25.67 15.85
CA SER A 302 38.95 25.23 17.17
C SER A 302 38.58 23.74 17.14
N ASN A 303 39.10 22.96 18.10
CA ASN A 303 38.56 21.60 18.33
C ASN A 303 37.07 21.72 18.63
N PRO A 304 36.23 20.92 17.95
CA PRO A 304 34.78 20.96 18.18
C PRO A 304 34.53 20.73 19.69
N LYS A 305 33.91 21.70 20.36
CA LYS A 305 33.47 21.54 21.73
C LYS A 305 32.42 20.44 21.79
N GLY A 306 32.71 19.36 22.50
CA GLY A 306 31.81 18.21 22.66
C GLY A 306 32.44 16.87 22.28
N THR A 307 31.72 15.77 22.44
CA THR A 307 32.21 14.38 22.24
C THR A 307 32.54 14.06 20.75
N GLY A 308 32.29 14.95 19.83
CA GLY A 308 32.43 14.72 18.38
C GLY A 308 31.44 13.68 17.81
N LEU A 309 30.57 13.10 18.65
CA LEU A 309 29.62 12.06 18.26
C LEU A 309 28.55 12.61 17.32
N GLY A 310 28.02 13.81 17.54
CA GLY A 310 27.01 14.45 16.67
C GLY A 310 27.50 14.62 15.25
N SER A 311 28.71 15.11 15.04
CA SER A 311 29.31 15.24 13.70
C SER A 311 29.52 13.88 12.99
N ARG A 312 29.76 12.81 13.76
CA ARG A 312 29.85 11.45 13.21
C ARG A 312 28.49 10.92 12.80
N ILE A 313 27.44 11.17 13.58
CA ILE A 313 26.06 10.80 13.26
C ILE A 313 25.60 11.52 11.99
N VAL A 314 25.78 12.85 11.93
CA VAL A 314 25.41 13.64 10.75
C VAL A 314 26.09 13.11 9.49
N ARG A 315 27.40 12.83 9.53
CA ARG A 315 28.13 12.25 8.39
C ARG A 315 27.64 10.85 8.02
N SER A 316 27.39 9.99 9.00
CA SER A 316 26.87 8.63 8.77
C SER A 316 25.48 8.67 8.11
N MET A 317 24.57 9.49 8.62
CA MET A 317 23.22 9.63 8.06
C MET A 317 23.23 10.28 6.66
N ALA A 318 24.07 11.28 6.45
CA ALA A 318 24.27 11.86 5.11
C ALA A 318 24.77 10.81 4.10
N SER A 319 25.73 9.96 4.50
CA SER A 319 26.20 8.84 3.67
C SER A 319 25.09 7.83 3.36
N THR A 320 24.21 7.52 4.32
CA THR A 320 23.04 6.64 4.11
C THR A 320 22.08 7.23 3.08
N LEU A 321 21.98 8.55 3.00
CA LEU A 321 21.19 9.27 2.01
C LEU A 321 21.87 9.37 0.62
N GLY A 322 23.10 8.84 0.47
CA GLY A 322 23.90 8.99 -0.73
C GLY A 322 24.47 10.39 -0.92
N SER A 323 24.58 11.19 0.15
CA SER A 323 24.97 12.59 0.13
C SER A 323 26.08 12.92 1.13
N THR A 324 26.51 14.16 1.13
CA THR A 324 27.53 14.68 2.05
C THR A 324 27.09 16.01 2.63
N ILE A 325 27.33 16.20 3.93
CA ILE A 325 27.08 17.49 4.57
C ILE A 325 28.15 18.50 4.15
N ARG A 326 27.73 19.70 3.75
CA ARG A 326 28.61 20.82 3.41
C ARG A 326 28.34 21.99 4.34
N TYR A 327 29.41 22.60 4.85
CA TYR A 327 29.33 23.85 5.60
C TYR A 327 29.63 24.99 4.64
N VAL A 328 28.65 25.87 4.44
CA VAL A 328 28.73 26.98 3.49
C VAL A 328 29.05 28.28 4.26
N PRO A 329 30.01 29.10 3.77
CA PRO A 329 30.29 30.38 4.38
C PRO A 329 29.06 31.30 4.37
N VAL A 330 28.74 31.88 5.52
CA VAL A 330 27.70 32.87 5.72
C VAL A 330 28.28 34.11 6.39
N ALA A 331 27.60 35.25 6.30
CA ALA A 331 28.08 36.49 6.87
C ALA A 331 28.16 36.42 8.41
N ARG A 332 27.30 35.62 9.05
CA ARG A 332 27.25 35.39 10.49
C ARG A 332 26.65 34.02 10.77
N GLY A 333 27.18 33.31 11.78
CA GLY A 333 26.70 32.02 12.19
C GLY A 333 27.26 30.86 11.37
N THR A 334 26.49 29.76 11.32
CA THR A 334 26.84 28.53 10.61
C THR A 334 25.70 28.13 9.69
N ARG A 335 26.03 27.66 8.47
CA ARG A 335 25.07 27.04 7.56
C ARG A 335 25.56 25.70 7.09
N ALA A 336 24.81 24.65 7.41
CA ALA A 336 25.02 23.28 6.96
C ALA A 336 24.01 22.91 5.90
N GLU A 337 24.48 22.35 4.77
CA GLU A 337 23.66 21.99 3.63
C GLU A 337 23.81 20.52 3.25
N LEU A 338 22.74 19.91 2.77
CA LEU A 338 22.68 18.54 2.29
C LEU A 338 21.78 18.46 1.06
N ASP A 339 22.26 17.85 -0.03
CA ASP A 339 21.45 17.57 -1.20
C ASP A 339 20.72 16.23 -1.00
N LEU A 340 19.45 16.17 -1.37
CA LEU A 340 18.58 14.99 -1.23
C LEU A 340 18.02 14.62 -2.60
N GLU A 341 18.06 13.33 -2.94
CA GLU A 341 17.23 12.77 -4.01
C GLU A 341 15.81 12.58 -3.49
N VAL A 342 14.77 12.87 -4.30
CA VAL A 342 13.37 12.90 -3.90
C VAL A 342 12.53 11.93 -4.73
#